data_fa90e8c4603825923b7fdfe8c065763f
#
_entry.id   fa90e8c4603825923b7fdfe8c065763f
#
_cell.length_a   1.000
_cell.length_b   1.000
_cell.length_c   1.000
_cell.angle_alpha   90.00
_cell.angle_beta   90.00
_cell.angle_gamma   90.00
#
_symmetry.space_group_name_H-M   'P 1'
#
loop_
_entity.id
_entity.type
_entity.pdbx_description
1 polymer ?
#
loop_
_entity_poly.entity_id
_entity_poly.type
_entity_poly.pdbx_seq_one_letter_code
_entity_poly.pdbx_strand_id
1 'polypeptide(L)'
;MITLDRIGDVFTLTMNAGENRWNTTFVNALDDALNEVEASTGPAALVTLSSSDKFFSNGLDLDWVSNPEAHPNGGDHSVFGGQFMALMGRLITFPMPTLAAINGHAFGAGFMSALCHDIRFMRGDRGFICANEMQL
;
A
#
# COMPACT_ATOMS: atom_id res chain seq x y z
N MET A 1 7.75 8.14 -4.75
CA MET A 1 7.33 6.95 -3.96
C MET A 1 5.89 6.57 -4.27
N ILE A 2 4.98 7.50 -4.25
CA ILE A 2 3.59 7.33 -4.67
C ILE A 2 3.29 8.33 -5.77
N THR A 3 2.59 7.88 -6.81
CA THR A 3 2.05 8.74 -7.87
C THR A 3 0.53 8.64 -7.82
N LEU A 4 -0.14 9.77 -7.87
CA LEU A 4 -1.60 9.85 -7.90
C LEU A 4 -2.05 10.52 -9.19
N ASP A 5 -2.84 9.81 -9.98
CA ASP A 5 -3.45 10.30 -11.21
C ASP A 5 -4.97 10.22 -11.11
N ARG A 6 -5.68 11.04 -11.87
CA ARG A 6 -7.14 10.98 -11.98
C ARG A 6 -7.58 11.01 -13.43
N ILE A 7 -8.41 10.04 -13.81
CA ILE A 7 -9.06 10.00 -15.13
C ILE A 7 -10.57 9.86 -14.88
N GLY A 8 -11.32 10.91 -15.19
CA GLY A 8 -12.75 10.97 -14.89
C GLY A 8 -13.02 10.84 -13.38
N ASP A 9 -13.78 9.85 -13.00
CA ASP A 9 -14.14 9.55 -11.60
C ASP A 9 -13.24 8.48 -10.96
N VAL A 10 -12.10 8.13 -11.57
CA VAL A 10 -11.19 7.12 -11.05
C VAL A 10 -9.87 7.75 -10.68
N PHE A 11 -9.48 7.63 -9.42
CA PHE A 11 -8.12 7.87 -8.96
C PHE A 11 -7.29 6.61 -9.11
N THR A 12 -6.07 6.76 -9.62
CA THR A 12 -5.08 5.70 -9.72
C THR A 12 -3.90 6.03 -8.82
N LEU A 13 -3.76 5.30 -7.74
CA LEU A 13 -2.64 5.39 -6.81
C LEU A 13 -1.61 4.33 -7.21
N THR A 14 -0.48 4.78 -7.73
CA THR A 14 0.60 3.91 -8.16
C THR A 14 1.73 3.91 -7.13
N MET A 15 1.96 2.77 -6.52
CA MET A 15 3.10 2.54 -5.64
C MET A 15 4.36 2.39 -6.50
N ASN A 16 5.32 3.30 -6.32
CA ASN A 16 6.53 3.40 -7.14
C ASN A 16 7.80 3.52 -6.26
N ALA A 17 7.98 2.54 -5.39
CA ALA A 17 9.14 2.42 -4.49
C ALA A 17 9.83 1.04 -4.64
N GLY A 18 10.07 0.64 -5.90
CA GLY A 18 10.71 -0.64 -6.21
C GLY A 18 9.86 -1.83 -5.74
N GLU A 19 10.24 -2.47 -4.66
CA GLU A 19 9.50 -3.59 -4.06
C GLU A 19 8.30 -3.16 -3.20
N ASN A 20 8.09 -1.86 -3.02
CA ASN A 20 7.02 -1.28 -2.20
C ASN A 20 7.01 -1.89 -0.79
N ARG A 21 8.17 -1.86 -0.13
CA ARG A 21 8.33 -2.35 1.23
C ARG A 21 7.76 -1.35 2.24
N TRP A 22 7.12 -1.88 3.28
CA TRP A 22 6.43 -1.08 4.29
C TRP A 22 7.39 -0.65 5.40
N ASN A 23 7.52 0.66 5.54
CA ASN A 23 8.16 1.39 6.62
C ASN A 23 7.35 2.67 6.90
N THR A 24 7.73 3.44 7.90
CA THR A 24 6.98 4.65 8.30
C THR A 24 6.90 5.68 7.16
N THR A 25 7.97 5.87 6.42
CA THR A 25 7.98 6.79 5.27
C THR A 25 6.99 6.36 4.18
N PHE A 26 6.91 5.06 3.89
CA PHE A 26 5.98 4.53 2.89
C PHE A 26 4.52 4.65 3.36
N VAL A 27 4.25 4.37 4.65
CA VAL A 27 2.91 4.57 5.25
C VAL A 27 2.47 6.01 5.13
N ASN A 28 3.34 6.96 5.49
CA ASN A 28 3.03 8.38 5.42
C ASN A 28 2.76 8.85 3.98
N ALA A 29 3.55 8.37 3.01
CA ALA A 29 3.35 8.73 1.61
C ALA A 29 1.99 8.23 1.06
N LEU A 30 1.56 7.04 1.50
CA LEU A 30 0.22 6.53 1.16
C LEU A 30 -0.89 7.33 1.85
N ASP A 31 -0.72 7.66 3.12
CA ASP A 31 -1.71 8.44 3.88
C ASP A 31 -1.89 9.84 3.30
N ASP A 32 -0.81 10.48 2.88
CA ASP A 32 -0.84 11.78 2.18
C ASP A 32 -1.58 11.69 0.85
N ALA A 33 -1.35 10.64 0.05
CA ALA A 33 -2.08 10.42 -1.19
C ALA A 33 -3.58 10.20 -0.94
N LEU A 34 -3.94 9.47 0.11
CA LEU A 34 -5.35 9.31 0.50
C LEU A 34 -5.99 10.63 0.96
N ASN A 35 -5.23 11.51 1.62
CA ASN A 35 -5.70 12.86 1.97
C ASN A 35 -6.06 13.66 0.71
N GLU A 36 -5.24 13.58 -0.34
CA GLU A 36 -5.51 14.25 -1.60
C GLU A 36 -6.76 13.69 -2.28
N VAL A 37 -6.93 12.37 -2.28
CA VAL A 37 -8.14 11.71 -2.83
C VAL A 37 -9.40 12.14 -2.07
N GLU A 38 -9.38 12.12 -0.74
CA GLU A 38 -10.53 12.52 0.07
C GLU A 38 -10.90 14.01 -0.06
N ALA A 39 -9.92 14.87 -0.34
CA ALA A 39 -10.17 16.30 -0.56
C ALA A 39 -10.89 16.57 -1.89
N SER A 40 -11.02 15.59 -2.77
CA SER A 40 -11.72 15.73 -4.04
C SER A 40 -13.23 15.81 -3.88
N THR A 41 -13.89 16.44 -4.83
CA THR A 41 -15.35 16.56 -4.87
C THR A 41 -15.94 15.66 -5.96
N GLY A 42 -17.19 15.24 -5.74
CA GLY A 42 -17.96 14.41 -6.69
C GLY A 42 -17.73 12.91 -6.49
N PRO A 43 -18.46 12.08 -7.25
CA PRO A 43 -18.31 10.63 -7.18
C PRO A 43 -16.93 10.24 -7.66
N ALA A 44 -16.31 9.27 -6.95
CA ALA A 44 -14.99 8.76 -7.29
C ALA A 44 -14.81 7.31 -6.83
N ALA A 45 -13.79 6.65 -7.38
CA ALA A 45 -13.28 5.36 -6.95
C ALA A 45 -11.75 5.41 -6.92
N LEU A 46 -11.14 4.60 -6.06
CA LEU A 46 -9.69 4.51 -5.92
C LEU A 46 -9.20 3.14 -6.39
N VAL A 47 -8.22 3.14 -7.30
CA VAL A 47 -7.48 1.95 -7.71
C VAL A 47 -6.05 2.07 -7.22
N THR A 48 -5.58 1.06 -6.49
CA THR A 48 -4.19 0.95 -6.03
C THR A 48 -3.47 -0.13 -6.83
N LEU A 49 -2.32 0.20 -7.39
CA LEU A 49 -1.45 -0.74 -8.12
C LEU A 49 0.04 -0.42 -7.89
N SER A 50 0.90 -1.29 -8.41
CA SER A 50 2.35 -1.08 -8.39
C SER A 50 2.88 -0.75 -9.80
N SER A 51 3.91 0.07 -9.87
CA SER A 51 4.69 0.26 -11.10
C SER A 51 5.62 -0.92 -11.39
N SER A 52 5.85 -1.80 -10.40
CA SER A 52 6.70 -2.99 -10.55
C SER A 52 5.92 -4.14 -11.17
N ASP A 53 6.51 -4.79 -12.15
CA ASP A 53 5.98 -6.02 -12.74
C ASP A 53 6.07 -7.23 -11.81
N LYS A 54 7.00 -7.20 -10.85
CA LYS A 54 7.29 -8.32 -9.97
C LYS A 54 6.51 -8.25 -8.67
N PHE A 55 6.44 -7.08 -8.05
CA PHE A 55 5.83 -6.90 -6.74
C PHE A 55 4.68 -5.88 -6.77
N PHE A 56 3.52 -6.29 -6.31
CA PHE A 56 2.55 -5.36 -5.78
C PHE A 56 3.12 -4.73 -4.50
N SER A 57 3.55 -5.59 -3.55
CA SER A 57 4.36 -5.21 -2.40
C SER A 57 5.06 -6.43 -1.81
N ASN A 58 6.35 -6.29 -1.48
CA ASN A 58 7.16 -7.35 -0.86
C ASN A 58 7.03 -7.39 0.67
N GLY A 59 6.02 -6.72 1.23
CA GLY A 59 5.76 -6.75 2.66
C GLY A 59 6.60 -5.76 3.46
N LEU A 60 6.86 -6.10 4.72
CA LEU A 60 7.58 -5.25 5.66
C LEU A 60 9.04 -5.03 5.23
N ASP A 61 9.54 -3.83 5.44
CA ASP A 61 10.95 -3.50 5.22
C ASP A 61 11.80 -4.07 6.37
N LEU A 62 12.18 -5.35 6.22
CA LEU A 62 12.88 -6.10 7.27
C LEU A 62 14.28 -5.54 7.58
N ASP A 63 14.95 -4.96 6.59
CA ASP A 63 16.27 -4.35 6.79
C ASP A 63 16.14 -3.15 7.72
N TRP A 64 15.16 -2.29 7.45
CA TRP A 64 14.85 -1.15 8.30
C TRP A 64 14.34 -1.56 9.69
N VAL A 65 13.47 -2.55 9.79
CA VAL A 65 12.96 -3.05 11.09
C VAL A 65 14.10 -3.59 11.96
N SER A 66 15.05 -4.32 11.34
CA SER A 66 16.16 -4.93 12.06
C SER A 66 17.22 -3.91 12.51
N ASN A 67 17.41 -2.84 11.74
CA ASN A 67 18.40 -1.80 12.03
C ASN A 67 17.91 -0.41 11.57
N PRO A 68 16.94 0.20 12.27
CA PRO A 68 16.36 1.47 11.87
C PRO A 68 17.38 2.61 11.74
N GLU A 69 18.41 2.61 12.59
CA GLU A 69 19.45 3.66 12.60
C GLU A 69 20.30 3.64 11.33
N ALA A 70 20.52 2.47 10.74
CA ALA A 70 21.23 2.34 9.47
C ALA A 70 20.34 2.67 8.26
N HIS A 71 19.04 2.77 8.46
CA HIS A 71 18.04 3.02 7.41
C HIS A 71 17.14 4.23 7.72
N PRO A 72 17.71 5.44 7.92
CA PRO A 72 16.95 6.62 8.37
C PRO A 72 15.87 7.04 7.40
N ASN A 73 16.00 6.69 6.12
CA ASN A 73 14.98 6.98 5.10
C ASN A 73 13.67 6.19 5.29
N GLY A 74 13.67 5.16 6.14
CA GLY A 74 12.46 4.42 6.50
C GLY A 74 11.56 5.15 7.49
N GLY A 75 12.02 6.24 8.08
CA GLY A 75 11.29 7.05 9.05
C GLY A 75 11.38 6.52 10.48
N ASP A 76 10.58 7.10 11.36
CA ASP A 76 10.57 6.76 12.79
C ASP A 76 9.95 5.37 13.01
N HIS A 77 10.79 4.43 13.44
CA HIS A 77 10.37 3.06 13.72
C HIS A 77 9.38 2.95 14.88
N SER A 78 9.44 3.85 15.85
CA SER A 78 8.62 3.77 17.07
C SER A 78 7.11 3.96 16.80
N VAL A 79 6.75 4.67 15.73
CA VAL A 79 5.35 4.98 15.38
C VAL A 79 4.79 4.06 14.29
N PHE A 80 5.62 3.23 13.66
CA PHE A 80 5.23 2.42 12.50
C PHE A 80 3.98 1.58 12.74
N GLY A 81 3.96 0.78 13.80
CA GLY A 81 2.84 -0.14 14.07
C GLY A 81 1.50 0.57 14.19
N GLY A 82 1.48 1.69 14.93
CA GLY A 82 0.28 2.49 15.10
C GLY A 82 -0.18 3.14 13.79
N GLN A 83 0.73 3.73 13.04
CA GLN A 83 0.41 4.38 11.76
C GLN A 83 -0.02 3.35 10.70
N PHE A 84 0.65 2.20 10.61
CA PHE A 84 0.28 1.14 9.70
C PHE A 84 -1.16 0.63 9.97
N MET A 85 -1.49 0.34 11.24
CA MET A 85 -2.82 -0.11 11.61
C MET A 85 -3.89 0.95 11.37
N ALA A 86 -3.58 2.23 11.62
CA ALA A 86 -4.48 3.34 11.32
C ALA A 86 -4.76 3.44 9.82
N LEU A 87 -3.74 3.31 8.98
CA LEU A 87 -3.88 3.33 7.52
C LEU A 87 -4.72 2.13 7.02
N MET A 88 -4.54 0.94 7.59
CA MET A 88 -5.37 -0.24 7.25
C MET A 88 -6.84 0.01 7.61
N GLY A 89 -7.10 0.52 8.81
CA GLY A 89 -8.45 0.92 9.25
C GLY A 89 -9.07 1.97 8.33
N ARG A 90 -8.28 2.96 7.90
CA ARG A 90 -8.71 3.99 6.96
C ARG A 90 -9.11 3.41 5.60
N LEU A 91 -8.33 2.48 5.05
CA LEU A 91 -8.65 1.81 3.77
C LEU A 91 -9.96 1.02 3.86
N ILE A 92 -10.18 0.29 4.95
CA ILE A 92 -11.42 -0.50 5.16
C ILE A 92 -12.66 0.40 5.19
N THR A 93 -12.53 1.61 5.73
CA THR A 93 -13.64 2.57 5.89
C THR A 93 -13.57 3.74 4.92
N PHE A 94 -12.79 3.60 3.83
CA PHE A 94 -12.56 4.69 2.90
C PHE A 94 -13.88 5.15 2.25
N PRO A 95 -14.15 6.48 2.14
CA PRO A 95 -15.47 6.98 1.76
C PRO A 95 -15.79 6.88 0.26
N MET A 96 -15.15 5.97 -0.45
CA MET A 96 -15.44 5.63 -1.84
C MET A 96 -15.00 4.19 -2.12
N PRO A 97 -15.50 3.55 -3.20
CA PRO A 97 -15.05 2.21 -3.57
C PRO A 97 -13.53 2.14 -3.80
N THR A 98 -12.89 1.13 -3.23
CA THR A 98 -11.46 0.89 -3.35
C THR A 98 -11.17 -0.44 -4.03
N LEU A 99 -10.20 -0.46 -4.94
CA LEU A 99 -9.79 -1.64 -5.68
C LEU A 99 -8.27 -1.82 -5.63
N ALA A 100 -7.82 -2.99 -5.19
CA ALA A 100 -6.42 -3.39 -5.31
C ALA A 100 -6.22 -4.17 -6.63
N ALA A 101 -5.46 -3.59 -7.54
CA ALA A 101 -5.02 -4.25 -8.77
C ALA A 101 -3.66 -4.91 -8.50
N ILE A 102 -3.70 -6.19 -8.08
CA ILE A 102 -2.53 -6.95 -7.66
C ILE A 102 -1.79 -7.46 -8.91
N ASN A 103 -0.88 -6.64 -9.40
CA ASN A 103 -0.14 -6.89 -10.64
C ASN A 103 1.19 -7.63 -10.45
N GLY A 104 1.47 -8.13 -9.25
CA GLY A 104 2.65 -8.88 -8.88
C GLY A 104 2.50 -9.56 -7.52
N HIS A 105 3.62 -9.99 -6.92
CA HIS A 105 3.60 -10.59 -5.59
C HIS A 105 3.04 -9.62 -4.54
N ALA A 106 2.18 -10.11 -3.67
CA ALA A 106 1.68 -9.38 -2.49
C ALA A 106 1.96 -10.22 -1.24
N PHE A 107 3.01 -9.85 -0.50
CA PHE A 107 3.48 -10.60 0.67
C PHE A 107 3.26 -9.80 1.95
N GLY A 108 2.94 -10.51 3.04
CA GLY A 108 2.84 -9.96 4.38
C GLY A 108 2.01 -8.67 4.45
N ALA A 109 2.61 -7.56 4.88
CA ALA A 109 1.96 -6.25 4.95
C ALA A 109 1.37 -5.79 3.59
N GLY A 110 1.98 -6.21 2.46
CA GLY A 110 1.45 -5.95 1.12
C GLY A 110 0.15 -6.70 0.87
N PHE A 111 0.06 -7.96 1.30
CA PHE A 111 -1.19 -8.72 1.22
C PHE A 111 -2.25 -8.18 2.19
N MET A 112 -1.85 -7.80 3.41
CA MET A 112 -2.76 -7.18 4.38
C MET A 112 -3.39 -5.91 3.80
N SER A 113 -2.60 -5.04 3.18
CA SER A 113 -3.11 -3.81 2.55
C SER A 113 -4.07 -4.10 1.40
N ALA A 114 -3.79 -5.12 0.58
CA ALA A 114 -4.70 -5.55 -0.49
C ALA A 114 -6.04 -6.05 0.06
N LEU A 115 -6.03 -6.75 1.20
CA LEU A 115 -7.25 -7.23 1.87
C LEU A 115 -8.12 -6.09 2.42
N CYS A 116 -7.53 -4.93 2.71
CA CYS A 116 -8.25 -3.76 3.22
C CYS A 116 -9.02 -2.97 2.13
N HIS A 117 -8.84 -3.30 0.86
CA HIS A 117 -9.63 -2.75 -0.23
C HIS A 117 -10.97 -3.51 -0.39
N ASP A 118 -11.99 -2.87 -0.96
CA ASP A 118 -13.29 -3.50 -1.20
C ASP A 118 -13.19 -4.61 -2.23
N ILE A 119 -12.45 -4.38 -3.30
CA ILE A 119 -12.31 -5.30 -4.44
C ILE A 119 -10.84 -5.59 -4.69
N ARG A 120 -10.52 -6.83 -5.04
CA ARG A 120 -9.18 -7.27 -5.42
C ARG A 120 -9.24 -7.96 -6.79
N PHE A 121 -8.42 -7.47 -7.70
CA PHE A 121 -8.11 -8.18 -8.95
C PHE A 121 -6.64 -8.56 -8.92
N MET A 122 -6.35 -9.82 -9.17
CA MET A 122 -5.00 -10.33 -9.31
C MET A 122 -4.79 -10.86 -10.71
N ARG A 123 -3.64 -10.55 -11.31
CA ARG A 123 -3.28 -11.14 -12.59
C ARG A 123 -3.20 -12.66 -12.49
N GLY A 124 -3.64 -13.37 -13.53
CA GLY A 124 -3.72 -14.83 -13.52
C GLY A 124 -2.45 -15.56 -14.01
N ASP A 125 -1.49 -14.82 -14.57
CA ASP A 125 -0.32 -15.40 -15.25
C ASP A 125 0.93 -15.47 -14.35
N ARG A 126 1.00 -14.66 -13.31
CA ARG A 126 2.11 -14.67 -12.32
C ARG A 126 1.78 -13.92 -11.04
N GLY A 127 2.61 -14.14 -10.04
CA GLY A 127 2.49 -13.53 -8.72
C GLY A 127 1.89 -14.52 -7.72
N PHE A 128 2.22 -14.29 -6.46
CA PHE A 128 1.69 -15.06 -5.32
C PHE A 128 1.21 -14.08 -4.26
N ILE A 129 0.22 -14.50 -3.49
CA ILE A 129 -0.17 -13.87 -2.25
C ILE A 129 0.25 -14.75 -1.09
N CYS A 130 0.75 -14.16 -0.01
CA CYS A 130 1.17 -14.91 1.17
C CYS A 130 1.03 -14.05 2.42
N ALA A 131 0.41 -14.65 3.45
CA ALA A 131 0.35 -14.10 4.81
C ALA A 131 1.52 -14.68 5.63
N ASN A 132 2.73 -14.21 5.37
CA ASN A 132 3.96 -14.73 5.99
C ASN A 132 3.91 -14.64 7.52
N GLU A 133 3.22 -13.65 8.07
CA GLU A 133 3.07 -13.40 9.49
C GLU A 133 2.32 -14.53 10.20
N MET A 134 1.55 -15.31 9.48
CA MET A 134 0.82 -16.46 10.04
C MET A 134 1.74 -17.63 10.43
N GLN A 135 3.03 -17.54 10.05
CA GLN A 135 4.04 -18.56 10.35
C GLN A 135 4.96 -18.17 11.51
N LEU A 136 4.77 -16.97 12.02
CA LEU A 136 5.48 -16.46 13.19
C LEU A 136 4.65 -16.70 14.46
#